data_0d79eb41ea3ee18502c45958398f949b
#
_entry.id   0d79eb41ea3ee18502c45958398f949b
#
_cell.length_a   1.000
_cell.length_b   1.000
_cell.length_c   1.000
_cell.angle_alpha   90.00
_cell.angle_beta   90.00
_cell.angle_gamma   90.00
#
_symmetry.space_group_name_H-M   'P 1'
#
loop_
_entity.id
_entity.type
_entity.pdbx_description
1 polymer ?
#
loop_
_entity_poly.entity_id
_entity_poly.type
_entity_poly.pdbx_seq_one_letter_code
_entity_poly.pdbx_strand_id
1 'polypeptide(L)'
;RSARALQTPIIIMVDEVQNLKLGRGTVLNQIITEGRRFSIGSILISQSLKAFSSDEQLALSQTGTKLFFKPPLTELRACSEMLAPPQHRAETAELLKTLKAGQCLLLSEYVYIGDETHPCTDCIQVNVDLPQSIK
;
A
#
# COMPACT_ATOMS: atom_id res chain seq x y z
N ARG A 1 -21.87 -26.33 -17.31
CA ARG A 1 -21.72 -25.30 -16.27
C ARG A 1 -20.65 -25.80 -15.32
N SER A 2 -19.39 -25.40 -15.54
CA SER A 2 -18.29 -25.70 -14.62
C SER A 2 -18.59 -25.02 -13.28
N ALA A 3 -18.77 -25.83 -12.24
CA ALA A 3 -18.75 -25.33 -10.89
C ALA A 3 -17.37 -24.65 -10.68
N ARG A 4 -17.35 -23.32 -10.57
CA ARG A 4 -16.19 -22.61 -10.02
C ARG A 4 -16.05 -23.17 -8.61
N ALA A 5 -15.05 -24.02 -8.42
CA ALA A 5 -14.62 -24.37 -7.07
C ALA A 5 -14.42 -23.05 -6.33
N LEU A 6 -15.11 -22.88 -5.22
CA LEU A 6 -14.92 -21.75 -4.31
C LEU A 6 -13.46 -21.82 -3.84
N GLN A 7 -12.57 -21.11 -4.53
CA GLN A 7 -11.18 -21.00 -4.09
C GLN A 7 -11.19 -20.18 -2.82
N THR A 8 -10.78 -20.77 -1.73
CA THR A 8 -10.57 -20.05 -0.47
C THR A 8 -9.54 -18.95 -0.72
N PRO A 9 -9.86 -17.68 -0.45
CA PRO A 9 -8.90 -16.60 -0.63
C PRO A 9 -7.71 -16.78 0.31
N ILE A 10 -6.51 -16.57 -0.21
CA ILE A 10 -5.26 -16.63 0.55
C ILE A 10 -4.72 -15.20 0.66
N ILE A 11 -4.35 -14.78 1.87
CA ILE A 11 -3.67 -13.52 2.09
C ILE A 11 -2.25 -13.84 2.57
N ILE A 12 -1.26 -13.33 1.84
CA ILE A 12 0.15 -13.44 2.18
C ILE A 12 0.59 -12.11 2.77
N MET A 13 1.06 -12.13 4.02
CA MET A 13 1.64 -10.96 4.68
C MET A 13 3.15 -11.09 4.70
N VAL A 14 3.84 -10.07 4.23
CA VAL A 14 5.29 -9.99 4.19
C VAL A 14 5.73 -8.72 4.91
N ASP A 15 6.36 -8.88 6.05
CA ASP A 15 6.99 -7.79 6.78
C ASP A 15 8.44 -7.61 6.32
N GLU A 16 8.93 -6.37 6.37
CA GLU A 16 10.27 -5.99 5.91
C GLU A 16 10.57 -6.45 4.47
N VAL A 17 9.59 -6.25 3.59
CA VAL A 17 9.65 -6.73 2.20
C VAL A 17 10.83 -6.15 1.43
N GLN A 18 11.44 -5.04 1.87
CA GLN A 18 12.67 -4.49 1.30
C GLN A 18 13.87 -5.46 1.37
N ASN A 19 13.83 -6.47 2.25
CA ASN A 19 14.86 -7.50 2.35
C ASN A 19 14.69 -8.62 1.31
N LEU A 20 13.59 -8.59 0.55
CA LEU A 20 13.28 -9.55 -0.49
C LEU A 20 13.36 -8.91 -1.88
N LYS A 21 13.64 -9.71 -2.89
CA LYS A 21 13.66 -9.22 -4.28
C LYS A 21 12.23 -9.15 -4.83
N LEU A 22 11.85 -7.96 -5.31
CA LEU A 22 10.58 -7.70 -5.98
C LEU A 22 10.69 -7.56 -7.50
N GLY A 23 11.89 -7.70 -8.06
CA GLY A 23 12.17 -7.55 -9.47
C GLY A 23 11.35 -8.51 -10.36
N ARG A 24 11.30 -8.21 -11.65
CA ARG A 24 10.58 -9.04 -12.64
C ARG A 24 11.03 -10.50 -12.56
N GLY A 25 10.04 -11.41 -12.63
CA GLY A 25 10.29 -12.85 -12.60
C GLY A 25 10.43 -13.44 -11.19
N THR A 26 10.38 -12.64 -10.13
CA THR A 26 10.31 -13.16 -8.76
C THR A 26 8.88 -13.58 -8.40
N VAL A 27 8.77 -14.53 -7.48
CA VAL A 27 7.46 -15.02 -6.99
C VAL A 27 6.62 -13.88 -6.40
N LEU A 28 7.25 -12.97 -5.64
CA LEU A 28 6.53 -11.82 -5.08
C LEU A 28 6.01 -10.87 -6.16
N ASN A 29 6.78 -10.62 -7.20
CA ASN A 29 6.30 -9.81 -8.33
C ASN A 29 5.09 -10.47 -9.01
N GLN A 30 5.11 -11.77 -9.23
CA GLN A 30 3.99 -12.51 -9.78
C GLN A 30 2.76 -12.44 -8.88
N ILE A 31 2.93 -12.54 -7.57
CA ILE A 31 1.82 -12.40 -6.61
C ILE A 31 1.20 -11.01 -6.68
N ILE A 32 2.00 -9.94 -6.75
CA ILE A 32 1.51 -8.57 -6.86
C ILE A 32 0.72 -8.36 -8.16
N THR A 33 1.26 -8.85 -9.27
CA THR A 33 0.70 -8.57 -10.60
C THR A 33 -0.42 -9.53 -11.02
N GLU A 34 -0.38 -10.78 -10.58
CA GLU A 34 -1.26 -11.85 -11.06
C GLU A 34 -2.06 -12.56 -9.96
N GLY A 35 -1.72 -12.35 -8.69
CA GLY A 35 -2.31 -13.08 -7.55
C GLY A 35 -3.83 -13.03 -7.51
N ARG A 36 -4.43 -11.91 -7.95
CA ARG A 36 -5.88 -11.75 -8.04
C ARG A 36 -6.57 -12.85 -8.85
N ARG A 37 -5.93 -13.37 -9.90
CA ARG A 37 -6.46 -14.46 -10.72
C ARG A 37 -6.60 -15.77 -9.96
N PHE A 38 -5.78 -15.92 -8.92
CA PHE A 38 -5.71 -17.12 -8.08
C PHE A 38 -6.35 -16.92 -6.71
N SER A 39 -7.10 -15.83 -6.52
CA SER A 39 -7.66 -15.42 -5.21
C SER A 39 -6.57 -15.24 -4.14
N ILE A 40 -5.38 -14.80 -4.54
CA ILE A 40 -4.26 -14.49 -3.64
C ILE A 40 -4.17 -12.98 -3.51
N GLY A 41 -4.29 -12.49 -2.27
CA GLY A 41 -3.98 -11.11 -1.88
C GLY A 41 -2.63 -11.04 -1.18
N SER A 42 -2.01 -9.85 -1.18
CA SER A 42 -0.77 -9.62 -0.45
C SER A 42 -0.85 -8.34 0.37
N ILE A 43 -0.27 -8.39 1.57
CA ILE A 43 0.00 -7.24 2.43
C ILE A 43 1.52 -7.14 2.55
N LEU A 44 2.08 -6.06 2.00
CA LEU A 44 3.51 -5.83 1.98
C LEU A 44 3.84 -4.67 2.92
N ILE A 45 4.73 -4.89 3.85
CA ILE A 45 5.13 -3.91 4.86
C ILE A 45 6.61 -3.58 4.65
N SER A 46 6.93 -2.29 4.61
CA SER A 46 8.30 -1.81 4.50
C SER A 46 8.51 -0.54 5.31
N GLN A 47 9.72 -0.38 5.81
CA GLN A 47 10.14 0.82 6.55
C GLN A 47 10.72 1.90 5.63
N SER A 48 11.10 1.57 4.39
CA SER A 48 11.77 2.49 3.47
C SER A 48 11.41 2.21 2.02
N LEU A 49 11.03 3.25 1.28
CA LEU A 49 10.87 3.17 -0.17
C LEU A 49 12.21 3.24 -0.91
N LYS A 50 13.19 3.92 -0.35
CA LYS A 50 14.54 4.05 -0.97
C LYS A 50 15.31 2.75 -1.00
N ALA A 51 14.92 1.76 -0.20
CA ALA A 51 15.50 0.43 -0.23
C ALA A 51 15.18 -0.34 -1.53
N PHE A 52 14.18 0.11 -2.28
CA PHE A 52 13.75 -0.52 -3.53
C PHE A 52 14.36 0.17 -4.74
N SER A 53 14.76 -0.61 -5.73
CA SER A 53 15.11 -0.12 -7.07
C SER A 53 13.91 0.51 -7.76
N SER A 54 14.13 1.27 -8.83
CA SER A 54 13.07 1.90 -9.61
C SER A 54 12.05 0.90 -10.15
N ASP A 55 12.51 -0.27 -10.60
CA ASP A 55 11.63 -1.34 -11.11
C ASP A 55 10.77 -1.95 -10.01
N GLU A 56 11.33 -2.09 -8.80
CA GLU A 56 10.59 -2.59 -7.64
C GLU A 56 9.57 -1.57 -7.13
N GLN A 57 9.92 -0.27 -7.12
CA GLN A 57 8.98 0.80 -6.80
C GLN A 57 7.84 0.86 -7.82
N LEU A 58 8.11 0.61 -9.10
CA LEU A 58 7.07 0.50 -10.12
C LEU A 58 6.13 -0.68 -9.84
N ALA A 59 6.65 -1.84 -9.43
CA ALA A 59 5.82 -2.98 -9.04
C ALA A 59 4.94 -2.64 -7.82
N LEU A 60 5.51 -1.99 -6.80
CA LEU A 60 4.77 -1.53 -5.62
C LEU A 60 3.69 -0.48 -5.97
N SER A 61 3.94 0.37 -6.98
CA SER A 61 2.95 1.35 -7.42
C SER A 61 1.67 0.73 -7.97
N GLN A 62 1.72 -0.52 -8.42
CA GLN A 62 0.58 -1.28 -8.93
C GLN A 62 -0.32 -1.88 -7.83
N THR A 63 0.08 -1.79 -6.56
CA THR A 63 -0.79 -2.22 -5.46
C THR A 63 -2.03 -1.33 -5.37
N GLY A 64 -3.21 -1.96 -5.22
CA GLY A 64 -4.49 -1.24 -5.22
C GLY A 64 -4.68 -0.32 -4.01
N THR A 65 -4.12 -0.69 -2.86
CA THR A 65 -4.20 0.10 -1.63
C THR A 65 -2.81 0.39 -1.08
N LYS A 66 -2.58 1.62 -0.66
CA LYS A 66 -1.33 2.10 -0.08
C LYS A 66 -1.60 2.86 1.21
N LEU A 67 -0.86 2.52 2.25
CA LEU A 67 -0.89 3.17 3.55
C LEU A 67 0.50 3.74 3.85
N PHE A 68 0.58 5.05 4.04
CA PHE A 68 1.84 5.71 4.39
C PHE A 68 1.71 6.37 5.75
N PHE A 69 2.41 5.82 6.71
CA PHE A 69 2.66 6.49 7.99
C PHE A 69 3.72 7.57 7.80
N LYS A 70 3.98 8.37 8.84
CA LYS A 70 4.97 9.44 8.78
C LYS A 70 6.35 8.91 8.36
N PRO A 71 6.83 9.23 7.15
CA PRO A 71 8.13 8.77 6.70
C PRO A 71 9.25 9.67 7.23
N PRO A 72 10.52 9.22 7.15
CA PRO A 72 11.67 10.10 7.34
C PRO A 72 11.65 11.25 6.33
N LEU A 73 12.18 12.42 6.73
CA LEU A 73 12.21 13.62 5.87
C LEU A 73 12.88 13.36 4.52
N THR A 74 13.87 12.47 4.49
CA THR A 74 14.59 12.10 3.27
C THR A 74 13.75 11.32 2.27
N GLU A 75 12.63 10.75 2.66
CA GLU A 75 11.75 9.93 1.82
C GLU A 75 10.44 10.63 1.43
N LEU A 76 10.17 11.81 1.96
CA LEU A 76 8.94 12.56 1.70
C LEU A 76 8.63 12.70 0.21
N ARG A 77 9.66 12.99 -0.60
CA ARG A 77 9.49 13.13 -2.03
C ARG A 77 9.03 11.82 -2.67
N ALA A 78 9.72 10.72 -2.42
CA ALA A 78 9.36 9.41 -2.99
C ALA A 78 7.96 8.97 -2.54
N CYS A 79 7.61 9.18 -1.26
CA CYS A 79 6.29 8.87 -0.74
C CYS A 79 5.19 9.72 -1.40
N SER A 80 5.41 11.03 -1.55
CA SER A 80 4.44 11.91 -2.21
C SER A 80 4.27 11.62 -3.69
N GLU A 81 5.34 11.23 -4.39
CA GLU A 81 5.29 10.80 -5.79
C GLU A 81 4.48 9.52 -6.00
N MET A 82 4.47 8.62 -5.01
CA MET A 82 3.68 7.39 -5.05
C MET A 82 2.21 7.61 -4.68
N LEU A 83 1.91 8.63 -3.88
CA LEU A 83 0.57 8.91 -3.36
C LEU A 83 -0.22 9.90 -4.22
N ALA A 84 0.45 10.80 -4.93
CA ALA A 84 -0.23 11.93 -5.56
C ALA A 84 0.30 12.26 -6.95
N PRO A 85 -0.57 12.76 -7.85
CA PRO A 85 -0.18 13.29 -9.13
C PRO A 85 0.70 14.55 -8.96
N PRO A 86 1.47 14.96 -9.97
CA PRO A 86 2.48 16.01 -9.87
C PRO A 86 2.00 17.30 -9.21
N GLN A 87 0.78 17.74 -9.51
CA GLN A 87 0.20 19.01 -9.01
C GLN A 87 -0.09 18.97 -7.50
N HIS A 88 -0.28 17.81 -6.89
CA HIS A 88 -0.62 17.64 -5.47
C HIS A 88 0.54 17.13 -4.61
N ARG A 89 1.71 16.85 -5.20
CA ARG A 89 2.84 16.24 -4.48
C ARG A 89 3.37 17.10 -3.34
N ALA A 90 3.42 18.41 -3.54
CA ALA A 90 3.90 19.34 -2.52
C ALA A 90 2.98 19.36 -1.29
N GLU A 91 1.69 19.43 -1.51
CA GLU A 91 0.67 19.37 -0.45
C GLU A 91 0.71 18.04 0.28
N THR A 92 0.79 16.93 -0.46
CA THR A 92 0.89 15.57 0.10
C THR A 92 2.15 15.41 0.95
N ALA A 93 3.29 15.97 0.52
CA ALA A 93 4.52 15.94 1.30
C ALA A 93 4.38 16.71 2.64
N GLU A 94 3.70 17.86 2.63
CA GLU A 94 3.42 18.59 3.87
C GLU A 94 2.48 17.83 4.80
N LEU A 95 1.43 17.19 4.26
CA LEU A 95 0.55 16.33 5.05
C LEU A 95 1.34 15.17 5.69
N LEU A 96 2.21 14.50 4.94
CA LEU A 96 3.06 13.43 5.48
C LEU A 96 3.94 13.88 6.65
N LYS A 97 4.47 15.11 6.60
CA LYS A 97 5.28 15.69 7.69
C LYS A 97 4.48 15.89 8.97
N THR A 98 3.20 16.24 8.84
CA THR A 98 2.34 16.59 9.98
C THR A 98 1.69 15.39 10.64
N LEU A 99 1.78 14.20 10.05
CA LEU A 99 1.21 12.97 10.61
C LEU A 99 1.76 12.71 12.01
N LYS A 100 0.85 12.30 12.91
CA LYS A 100 1.15 11.87 14.27
C LYS A 100 1.19 10.33 14.34
N ALA A 101 1.65 9.80 15.45
CA ALA A 101 1.55 8.36 15.75
C ALA A 101 0.09 7.90 15.61
N GLY A 102 -0.14 6.78 14.92
CA GLY A 102 -1.48 6.27 14.64
C GLY A 102 -2.21 6.96 13.48
N GLN A 103 -1.56 7.90 12.78
CA GLN A 103 -2.11 8.52 11.57
C GLN A 103 -1.35 8.07 10.33
N CYS A 104 -2.09 7.88 9.23
CA CYS A 104 -1.51 7.57 7.94
C CYS A 104 -2.27 8.28 6.81
N LEU A 105 -1.66 8.38 5.64
CA LEU A 105 -2.35 8.68 4.39
C LEU A 105 -2.70 7.36 3.70
N LEU A 106 -3.95 7.22 3.33
CA LEU A 106 -4.51 6.10 2.58
C LEU A 106 -4.74 6.54 1.13
N LEU A 107 -4.21 5.79 0.19
CA LEU A 107 -4.61 5.82 -1.21
C LEU A 107 -5.17 4.45 -1.58
N SER A 108 -6.39 4.41 -2.10
CA SER A 108 -7.04 3.18 -2.55
C SER A 108 -7.93 3.51 -3.76
N GLU A 109 -8.11 2.54 -4.65
CA GLU A 109 -9.07 2.69 -5.76
C GLU A 109 -10.51 2.85 -5.25
N TYR A 110 -10.82 2.20 -4.12
CA TYR A 110 -12.15 2.22 -3.50
C TYR A 110 -12.02 2.27 -1.98
N VAL A 111 -12.95 2.96 -1.35
CA VAL A 111 -13.16 2.95 0.10
C VAL A 111 -14.57 2.49 0.41
N TYR A 112 -14.73 1.78 1.51
CA TYR A 112 -16.03 1.37 2.02
C TYR A 112 -16.48 2.36 3.10
N ILE A 113 -17.68 2.91 2.96
CA ILE A 113 -18.32 3.76 3.96
C ILE A 113 -19.66 3.08 4.30
N GLY A 114 -19.72 2.43 5.45
CA GLY A 114 -20.80 1.50 5.75
C GLY A 114 -20.78 0.31 4.79
N ASP A 115 -21.91 0.02 4.14
CA ASP A 115 -22.07 -1.06 3.16
C ASP A 115 -21.84 -0.61 1.71
N GLU A 116 -21.53 0.67 1.48
CA GLU A 116 -21.36 1.24 0.14
C GLU A 116 -19.90 1.38 -0.23
N THR A 117 -19.60 1.14 -1.53
CA THR A 117 -18.26 1.29 -2.11
C THR A 117 -18.20 2.61 -2.86
N HIS A 118 -17.25 3.47 -2.50
CA HIS A 118 -17.02 4.76 -3.13
C HIS A 118 -15.67 4.77 -3.86
N PRO A 119 -15.58 5.32 -5.10
CA PRO A 119 -14.31 5.54 -5.76
C PRO A 119 -13.48 6.56 -4.97
N CYS A 120 -12.19 6.31 -4.83
CA CYS A 120 -11.26 7.19 -4.15
C CYS A 120 -10.22 7.69 -5.14
N THR A 121 -10.25 8.98 -5.45
CA THR A 121 -9.35 9.62 -6.42
C THR A 121 -8.17 10.32 -5.77
N ASP A 122 -8.28 10.63 -4.48
CA ASP A 122 -7.28 11.36 -3.71
C ASP A 122 -6.87 10.59 -2.46
N CYS A 123 -5.70 10.91 -1.91
CA CYS A 123 -5.30 10.31 -0.65
C CYS A 123 -6.08 10.91 0.52
N ILE A 124 -6.45 10.07 1.47
CA ILE A 124 -7.24 10.42 2.66
C ILE A 124 -6.37 10.24 3.91
N GLN A 125 -6.42 11.21 4.83
CA GLN A 125 -5.84 11.02 6.15
C GLN A 125 -6.74 10.15 7.01
N VAL A 126 -6.17 9.10 7.58
CA VAL A 126 -6.88 8.11 8.42
C VAL A 126 -6.23 8.04 9.78
N ASN A 127 -7.04 7.93 10.83
CA ASN A 127 -6.59 7.56 12.15
C ASN A 127 -6.68 6.04 12.31
N VAL A 128 -5.60 5.41 12.72
CA VAL A 128 -5.56 3.97 13.01
C VAL A 128 -5.65 3.81 14.52
N ASP A 129 -6.70 3.15 14.97
CA ASP A 129 -6.84 2.81 16.38
C ASP A 129 -5.74 1.82 16.77
N LEU A 130 -4.83 2.27 17.62
CA LEU A 130 -3.81 1.40 18.17
C LEU A 130 -4.50 0.45 19.16
N PRO A 131 -4.19 -0.87 19.11
CA PRO A 131 -4.73 -1.79 20.10
C PRO A 131 -4.35 -1.29 21.50
N GLN A 132 -5.35 -1.15 22.37
CA GLN A 132 -5.09 -0.82 23.77
C GLN A 132 -4.16 -1.91 24.29
N SER A 133 -2.99 -1.51 24.79
CA SER A 133 -2.05 -2.45 25.38
C SER A 133 -2.80 -3.30 26.40
N ILE A 134 -2.85 -4.61 26.13
CA ILE A 134 -3.35 -5.57 27.11
C ILE A 134 -2.44 -5.42 28.34
N LYS A 135 -3.00 -4.85 29.41
CA LYS A 135 -2.32 -4.72 30.70
C LYS A 135 -2.20 -6.08 31.36
#